data_106753a1a7229a84ef03d8ec4774a681
#
_entry.id   106753a1a7229a84ef03d8ec4774a681
#
_cell.length_a   1.000
_cell.length_b   1.000
_cell.length_c   1.000
_cell.angle_alpha   90.00
_cell.angle_beta   90.00
_cell.angle_gamma   90.00
#
_symmetry.space_group_name_H-M   'P 1'
#
loop_
_entity.id
_entity.type
_entity.pdbx_description
1 polymer ?
#
loop_
_entity_poly.entity_id
_entity_poly.type
_entity_poly.pdbx_seq_one_letter_code
_entity_poly.pdbx_strand_id
1 'polypeptide(L)'
;MSAKESKFQRKIKARLETEFPGCYVMKNDAGYLQGIPDLTVLYRDKWAMLEVKRNKEEKMKSEKKNPNQVIRVNELNKMSYAAFIYPENEEDVFDDLKRTFRFEGEACDI
;
A
#
# COMPACT_ATOMS: atom_id res chain seq x y z
N MET A 1 8.70 12.80 6.36
CA MET A 1 7.56 12.04 6.93
C MET A 1 7.37 12.43 8.39
N SER A 2 6.14 12.66 8.82
CA SER A 2 5.84 13.00 10.20
C SER A 2 6.00 11.78 11.12
N ALA A 3 6.17 12.02 12.43
CA ALA A 3 6.27 10.94 13.41
C ALA A 3 5.03 10.05 13.41
N LYS A 4 3.84 10.64 13.27
CA LYS A 4 2.57 9.91 13.22
C LYS A 4 2.47 9.04 11.96
N GLU A 5 2.91 9.57 10.82
CA GLU A 5 2.92 8.84 9.57
C GLU A 5 3.89 7.67 9.61
N SER A 6 5.09 7.88 10.19
CA SER A 6 6.09 6.82 10.36
C SER A 6 5.58 5.72 11.28
N LYS A 7 4.89 6.09 12.36
CA LYS A 7 4.31 5.13 13.29
C LYS A 7 3.23 4.29 12.61
N PHE A 8 2.38 4.94 11.82
CA PHE A 8 1.33 4.25 11.07
C PHE A 8 1.94 3.32 10.02
N GLN A 9 2.99 3.78 9.32
CA GLN A 9 3.68 2.95 8.34
C GLN A 9 4.23 1.67 8.98
N ARG A 10 4.84 1.77 10.16
CA ARG A 10 5.34 0.59 10.88
C ARG A 10 4.22 -0.35 11.29
N LYS A 11 3.09 0.21 11.70
CA LYS A 11 1.89 -0.59 12.03
C LYS A 11 1.39 -1.35 10.82
N ILE A 12 1.33 -0.69 9.67
CA ILE A 12 0.88 -1.32 8.42
C ILE A 12 1.83 -2.43 8.01
N LYS A 13 3.15 -2.19 8.09
CA LYS A 13 4.14 -3.23 7.79
C LYS A 13 3.93 -4.46 8.66
N ALA A 14 3.76 -4.28 9.97
CA ALA A 14 3.54 -5.39 10.89
C ALA A 14 2.24 -6.14 10.57
N ARG A 15 1.19 -5.41 10.24
CA ARG A 15 -0.09 -6.02 9.87
C ARG A 15 0.02 -6.83 8.59
N LEU A 16 0.71 -6.29 7.58
CA LEU A 16 0.95 -7.01 6.32
C LEU A 16 1.68 -8.32 6.57
N GLU A 17 2.73 -8.29 7.37
CA GLU A 17 3.51 -9.49 7.68
C GLU A 17 2.71 -10.52 8.46
N THR A 18 1.74 -10.09 9.26
CA THR A 18 0.88 -10.98 10.02
C THR A 18 -0.22 -11.59 9.14
N GLU A 19 -0.86 -10.78 8.30
CA GLU A 19 -1.99 -11.26 7.49
C GLU A 19 -1.55 -11.96 6.21
N PHE A 20 -0.34 -11.68 5.73
CA PHE A 20 0.21 -12.31 4.54
C PHE A 20 1.58 -12.93 4.86
N PRO A 21 1.59 -14.05 5.60
CA PRO A 21 2.87 -14.67 6.02
C PRO A 21 3.75 -15.02 4.82
N GLY A 22 5.02 -14.61 4.91
CA GLY A 22 5.97 -14.82 3.83
C GLY A 22 6.04 -13.68 2.84
N CYS A 23 5.25 -12.62 3.00
CA CYS A 23 5.36 -11.45 2.13
C CYS A 23 6.65 -10.68 2.42
N TYR A 24 7.11 -9.94 1.41
CA TYR A 24 8.19 -8.97 1.59
C TYR A 24 7.59 -7.58 1.53
N VAL A 25 7.86 -6.77 2.55
CA VAL A 25 7.46 -5.38 2.57
C VAL A 25 8.71 -4.53 2.44
N MET A 26 8.80 -3.78 1.34
CA MET A 26 9.96 -2.96 1.05
C MET A 26 9.57 -1.49 1.07
N LYS A 27 10.43 -0.69 1.69
CA LYS A 27 10.26 0.76 1.66
C LYS A 27 10.92 1.32 0.42
N ASN A 28 10.17 2.06 -0.40
CA ASN A 28 10.70 2.63 -1.62
C ASN A 28 11.36 3.98 -1.36
N ASP A 29 12.38 4.29 -2.16
CA ASP A 29 13.09 5.56 -2.08
C ASP A 29 12.46 6.57 -3.04
N ALA A 30 11.79 7.57 -2.48
CA ALA A 30 11.14 8.63 -3.25
C ALA A 30 12.14 9.45 -4.06
N GLY A 31 13.41 9.48 -3.63
CA GLY A 31 14.47 10.18 -4.36
C GLY A 31 14.87 9.45 -5.64
N TYR A 32 14.63 8.15 -5.70
CA TYR A 32 14.96 7.36 -6.89
C TYR A 32 13.92 7.52 -7.99
N LEU A 33 12.65 7.50 -7.64
CA LEU A 33 11.56 7.65 -8.61
C LEU A 33 10.47 8.53 -8.00
N GLN A 34 10.30 9.71 -8.57
CA GLN A 34 9.32 10.68 -8.07
C GLN A 34 7.91 10.12 -8.14
N GLY A 35 7.18 10.26 -7.04
CA GLY A 35 5.80 9.82 -6.96
C GLY A 35 5.59 8.34 -6.67
N ILE A 36 6.69 7.58 -6.51
CA ILE A 36 6.54 6.17 -6.17
C ILE A 36 5.93 6.02 -4.76
N PRO A 37 4.97 5.09 -4.56
CA PRO A 37 4.40 4.87 -3.24
C PRO A 37 5.44 4.43 -2.21
N ASP A 38 5.17 4.67 -0.93
CA ASP A 38 6.11 4.40 0.16
C ASP A 38 6.52 2.95 0.28
N LEU A 39 5.58 2.02 0.05
CA LEU A 39 5.81 0.60 0.29
C LEU A 39 5.50 -0.23 -0.94
N THR A 40 6.34 -1.25 -1.16
CA THR A 40 6.06 -2.33 -2.11
C THR A 40 5.85 -3.60 -1.31
N VAL A 41 4.79 -4.33 -1.60
CA VAL A 41 4.48 -5.60 -0.96
C VAL A 41 4.54 -6.70 -2.02
N LEU A 42 5.40 -7.68 -1.79
CA LEU A 42 5.53 -8.84 -2.67
C LEU A 42 4.98 -10.05 -1.94
N TYR A 43 4.02 -10.72 -2.56
CA TYR A 43 3.43 -11.90 -1.96
C TYR A 43 3.17 -12.95 -3.04
N ARG A 44 3.96 -14.03 -3.00
CA ARG A 44 3.91 -15.09 -4.00
C ARG A 44 4.19 -14.50 -5.39
N ASP A 45 3.27 -14.65 -6.34
CA ASP A 45 3.43 -14.13 -7.70
C ASP A 45 2.80 -12.75 -7.91
N LYS A 46 2.37 -12.10 -6.83
CA LYS A 46 1.63 -10.84 -6.90
C LYS A 46 2.34 -9.72 -6.14
N TRP A 47 1.95 -8.49 -6.45
CA TRP A 47 2.52 -7.33 -5.77
C TRP A 47 1.46 -6.25 -5.58
N ALA A 48 1.74 -5.39 -4.63
CA ALA A 48 0.93 -4.19 -4.39
C ALA A 48 1.86 -3.06 -3.93
N MET A 49 1.42 -1.83 -4.11
CA MET A 49 2.14 -0.66 -3.60
C MET A 49 1.19 0.22 -2.81
N LEU A 50 1.67 0.74 -1.70
CA LEU A 50 0.87 1.54 -0.78
C LEU A 50 1.55 2.88 -0.49
N GLU A 51 0.81 3.97 -0.70
CA GLU A 51 1.24 5.30 -0.31
C GLU A 51 0.63 5.61 1.04
N VAL A 52 1.47 5.75 2.07
CA VAL A 52 1.01 5.92 3.46
C VAL A 52 0.74 7.38 3.76
N LYS A 53 -0.41 7.67 4.33
CA LYS A 53 -0.77 9.00 4.83
C LYS A 53 -1.22 8.85 6.29
N ARG A 54 -0.98 9.89 7.10
CA ARG A 54 -1.32 9.81 8.53
C ARG A 54 -2.81 9.89 8.79
N ASN A 55 -3.59 10.46 7.87
CA ASN A 55 -5.05 10.51 7.95
C ASN A 55 -5.64 10.93 6.60
N LYS A 56 -6.98 10.87 6.51
CA LYS A 56 -7.71 11.22 5.30
C LYS A 56 -7.47 12.67 4.88
N GLU A 57 -7.41 13.58 5.84
CA GLU A 57 -7.20 15.01 5.55
C GLU A 57 -5.85 15.25 4.86
N GLU A 58 -4.79 14.60 5.35
CA GLU A 58 -3.47 14.70 4.72
C GLU A 58 -3.46 14.10 3.33
N LYS A 59 -4.18 13.00 3.12
CA LYS A 59 -4.32 12.40 1.79
C LYS A 59 -4.98 13.38 0.83
N MET A 60 -6.05 14.04 1.25
CA MET A 60 -6.75 15.02 0.41
C MET A 60 -5.88 16.24 0.10
N LYS A 61 -5.12 16.73 1.08
CA LYS A 61 -4.17 17.82 0.86
C LYS A 61 -3.09 17.42 -0.14
N SER A 62 -2.57 16.20 -0.04
CA SER A 62 -1.51 15.74 -0.92
C SER A 62 -1.96 15.57 -2.35
N GLU A 63 -3.23 15.32 -2.61
CA GLU A 63 -3.76 15.24 -3.97
C GLU A 63 -3.54 16.55 -4.73
N LYS A 64 -3.67 17.67 -4.03
CA LYS A 64 -3.46 18.99 -4.62
C LYS A 64 -1.99 19.37 -4.72
N LYS A 65 -1.20 19.02 -3.70
CA LYS A 65 0.22 19.38 -3.63
C LYS A 65 1.11 18.50 -4.48
N ASN A 66 0.76 17.22 -4.59
CA ASN A 66 1.58 16.21 -5.25
C ASN A 66 0.74 15.40 -6.25
N PRO A 67 0.29 16.02 -7.34
CA PRO A 67 -0.54 15.31 -8.32
C PRO A 67 0.17 14.10 -8.94
N ASN A 68 1.51 14.11 -8.98
CA ASN A 68 2.28 12.99 -9.48
C ASN A 68 2.08 11.72 -8.66
N GLN A 69 1.85 11.84 -7.34
CA GLN A 69 1.56 10.67 -6.51
C GLN A 69 0.23 10.03 -6.92
N VAL A 70 -0.79 10.86 -7.15
CA VAL A 70 -2.11 10.38 -7.57
C VAL A 70 -2.02 9.67 -8.91
N ILE A 71 -1.33 10.27 -9.86
CA ILE A 71 -1.15 9.69 -11.20
C ILE A 71 -0.43 8.36 -11.09
N ARG A 72 0.65 8.31 -10.31
CA ARG A 72 1.45 7.10 -10.14
C ARG A 72 0.65 5.97 -9.49
N VAL A 73 -0.08 6.29 -8.41
CA VAL A 73 -0.92 5.28 -7.74
C VAL A 73 -1.95 4.73 -8.71
N ASN A 74 -2.59 5.59 -9.51
CA ASN A 74 -3.59 5.16 -10.47
C ASN A 74 -3.00 4.26 -11.55
N GLU A 75 -1.82 4.61 -12.08
CA GLU A 75 -1.13 3.80 -13.08
C GLU A 75 -0.76 2.42 -12.51
N LEU A 76 -0.19 2.40 -11.31
CA LEU A 76 0.22 1.14 -10.67
C LEU A 76 -0.98 0.27 -10.31
N ASN A 77 -2.11 0.89 -9.94
CA ASN A 77 -3.32 0.15 -9.63
C ASN A 77 -3.89 -0.56 -10.88
N LYS A 78 -3.62 -0.04 -12.05
CA LYS A 78 -4.02 -0.71 -13.28
C LYS A 78 -3.14 -1.92 -13.61
N MET A 79 -1.90 -1.91 -13.13
CA MET A 79 -0.97 -3.02 -13.37
C MET A 79 -1.20 -4.18 -12.40
N SER A 80 -1.42 -3.88 -11.13
CA SER A 80 -1.72 -4.85 -10.09
C SER A 80 -2.63 -4.17 -9.06
N TYR A 81 -2.08 -3.79 -7.90
CA TYR A 81 -2.86 -3.02 -6.92
C TYR A 81 -1.99 -1.92 -6.35
N ALA A 82 -2.54 -0.72 -6.26
CA ALA A 82 -1.91 0.38 -5.55
C ALA A 82 -2.98 1.27 -4.95
N ALA A 83 -2.70 1.82 -3.78
CA ALA A 83 -3.66 2.66 -3.08
C ALA A 83 -2.96 3.58 -2.10
N PHE A 84 -3.63 4.68 -1.78
CA PHE A 84 -3.32 5.44 -0.58
C PHE A 84 -3.89 4.67 0.61
N ILE A 85 -3.13 4.59 1.70
CA ILE A 85 -3.60 3.94 2.93
C ILE A 85 -3.43 4.89 4.11
N TYR A 86 -4.50 5.06 4.87
CA TYR A 86 -4.55 5.90 6.06
C TYR A 86 -5.53 5.25 7.04
N PRO A 87 -5.55 5.68 8.32
CA PRO A 87 -6.36 4.98 9.33
C PRO A 87 -7.84 4.80 8.94
N GLU A 88 -8.42 5.80 8.27
CA GLU A 88 -9.85 5.77 7.94
C GLU A 88 -10.21 4.78 6.83
N ASN A 89 -9.24 4.38 5.98
CA ASN A 89 -9.52 3.40 4.92
C ASN A 89 -8.73 2.10 5.07
N GLU A 90 -8.05 1.92 6.18
CA GLU A 90 -7.17 0.77 6.39
C GLU A 90 -7.88 -0.57 6.14
N GLU A 91 -9.09 -0.74 6.66
CA GLU A 91 -9.82 -2.00 6.51
C GLU A 91 -10.21 -2.25 5.05
N ASP A 92 -10.65 -1.22 4.36
CA ASP A 92 -11.01 -1.33 2.94
C ASP A 92 -9.80 -1.73 2.10
N VAL A 93 -8.64 -1.12 2.38
CA VAL A 93 -7.40 -1.44 1.66
C VAL A 93 -6.99 -2.89 1.94
N PHE A 94 -7.08 -3.35 3.18
CA PHE A 94 -6.74 -4.74 3.51
C PHE A 94 -7.72 -5.74 2.89
N ASP A 95 -8.99 -5.37 2.77
CA ASP A 95 -9.94 -6.20 2.03
C ASP A 95 -9.55 -6.31 0.55
N ASP A 96 -9.14 -5.19 -0.05
CA ASP A 96 -8.64 -5.18 -1.43
C ASP A 96 -7.38 -6.03 -1.58
N LEU A 97 -6.46 -5.94 -0.61
CA LEU A 97 -5.22 -6.72 -0.62
C LEU A 97 -5.52 -8.22 -0.54
N LYS A 98 -6.48 -8.61 0.28
CA LYS A 98 -6.88 -10.01 0.38
C LYS A 98 -7.40 -10.52 -0.96
N ARG A 99 -8.18 -9.72 -1.68
CA ARG A 99 -8.65 -10.10 -3.00
C ARG A 99 -7.51 -10.15 -4.02
N THR A 100 -6.62 -9.15 -3.99
CA THR A 100 -5.50 -9.07 -4.91
C THR A 100 -4.53 -10.23 -4.73
N PHE A 101 -4.21 -10.56 -3.48
CA PHE A 101 -3.23 -11.59 -3.13
C PHE A 101 -3.82 -12.99 -3.08
N ARG A 102 -5.10 -13.12 -3.37
CA ARG A 102 -5.75 -14.41 -3.38
C ARG A 102 -5.09 -15.32 -4.41
N PHE A 103 -4.59 -16.44 -3.95
CA PHE A 103 -3.96 -17.43 -4.80
C PHE A 103 -5.03 -18.44 -5.21
N GLU A 104 -5.17 -18.68 -6.53
CA GLU A 104 -6.23 -19.57 -7.03
C GLU A 104 -6.22 -20.95 -6.38
N GLY A 105 -5.03 -21.50 -6.14
CA GLY A 105 -4.91 -22.79 -5.50
C GLY A 105 -5.44 -22.84 -4.08
N GLU A 106 -5.48 -21.69 -3.40
CA GLU A 106 -5.99 -21.62 -2.02
C GLU A 106 -7.49 -21.86 -1.94
N ALA A 107 -8.23 -21.48 -2.97
CA ALA A 107 -9.66 -21.67 -3.00
C ALA A 107 -10.02 -23.16 -3.06
N CYS A 108 -9.07 -23.99 -3.48
CA CYS A 108 -9.26 -25.42 -3.63
C CYS A 108 -8.72 -26.22 -2.46
N ASP A 109 -8.03 -25.58 -1.53
CA ASP A 109 -7.34 -26.22 -0.40
C ASP A 109 -8.25 -26.33 0.82
N ILE A 110 -9.48 -26.55 0.61
CA ILE A 110 -10.43 -26.61 1.71
C ILE A 110 -10.66 -28.02 2.18
#